data_cc7718c8e963a7ad1b58723de113e1e4
#
_entry.id   cc7718c8e963a7ad1b58723de113e1e4
#
_cell.length_a   1.000
_cell.length_b   1.000
_cell.length_c   1.000
_cell.angle_alpha   90.00
_cell.angle_beta   90.00
_cell.angle_gamma   90.00
#
_symmetry.space_group_name_H-M   'P 1'
#
loop_
_entity.id
_entity.type
_entity.pdbx_description
1 polymer ?
#
loop_
_entity_poly.entity_id
_entity_poly.type
_entity_poly.pdbx_seq_one_letter_code
_entity_poly.pdbx_strand_id
1 'polypeptide(L)'
;MLLGKIMERIKANKEKTAIITDDKPFTYEDLLSCYEDYADILLSVPEGSVVAIRGEFNIETIGFMMALMDRRCIYVPISKAVVDIDYYQQTAQVEFYMDMENKQLIRLSRETEKHPLYEKLRGIGHPGIVFFSSGTTKKPKAAVHD
;
A
#
# COMPACT_ATOMS: atom_id res chain seq x y z
N MET A 1 14.17 5.49 -11.96
CA MET A 1 13.24 5.24 -10.85
C MET A 1 13.28 3.75 -10.50
N LEU A 2 13.28 3.39 -9.23
CA LEU A 2 13.41 1.98 -8.79
C LEU A 2 12.29 1.11 -9.35
N LEU A 3 11.05 1.58 -9.31
CA LEU A 3 9.89 0.86 -9.83
C LEU A 3 10.03 0.57 -11.33
N GLY A 4 10.57 1.49 -12.13
CA GLY A 4 10.82 1.27 -13.56
C GLY A 4 11.70 0.04 -13.83
N LYS A 5 12.79 -0.12 -13.06
CA LYS A 5 13.68 -1.29 -13.17
C LYS A 5 12.99 -2.59 -12.72
N ILE A 6 12.14 -2.50 -11.69
CA ILE A 6 11.33 -3.64 -11.23
C ILE A 6 10.36 -4.05 -12.33
N MET A 7 9.64 -3.10 -12.91
CA MET A 7 8.68 -3.35 -13.99
C MET A 7 9.33 -3.95 -15.24
N GLU A 8 10.53 -3.47 -15.63
CA GLU A 8 11.29 -4.07 -16.72
C GLU A 8 11.63 -5.54 -16.46
N ARG A 9 12.04 -5.87 -15.24
CA ARG A 9 12.35 -7.25 -14.84
C ARG A 9 11.11 -8.14 -14.80
N ILE A 10 9.98 -7.64 -14.31
CA ILE A 10 8.69 -8.34 -14.33
C ILE A 10 8.30 -8.66 -15.75
N LYS A 11 8.32 -7.67 -16.64
CA LYS A 11 7.97 -7.84 -18.06
C LYS A 11 8.89 -8.82 -18.80
N ALA A 12 10.17 -8.87 -18.43
CA ALA A 12 11.14 -9.79 -19.02
C ALA A 12 11.00 -11.24 -18.52
N ASN A 13 10.25 -11.48 -17.43
CA ASN A 13 10.13 -12.80 -16.79
C ASN A 13 8.67 -13.23 -16.57
N LYS A 14 7.75 -12.79 -17.38
CA LYS A 14 6.30 -12.93 -17.19
C LYS A 14 5.83 -14.33 -16.80
N GLU A 15 6.38 -15.37 -17.42
CA GLU A 15 5.99 -16.75 -17.21
C GLU A 15 6.59 -17.41 -15.97
N LYS A 16 7.56 -16.75 -15.32
CA LYS A 16 8.17 -17.29 -14.10
C LYS A 16 7.26 -17.08 -12.90
N THR A 17 7.35 -17.99 -11.93
CA THR A 17 6.66 -17.86 -10.65
C THR A 17 7.20 -16.64 -9.90
N ALA A 18 6.30 -15.72 -9.55
CA ALA A 18 6.60 -14.54 -8.75
C ALA A 18 6.34 -14.79 -7.26
N ILE A 19 5.22 -15.44 -6.94
CA ILE A 19 4.75 -15.63 -5.56
C ILE A 19 4.09 -17.01 -5.46
N ILE A 20 4.21 -17.63 -4.29
CA ILE A 20 3.46 -18.83 -3.92
C ILE A 20 2.65 -18.50 -2.67
N THR A 21 1.33 -18.62 -2.75
CA THR A 21 0.40 -18.41 -1.64
C THR A 21 -0.51 -19.62 -1.53
N ASP A 22 -0.63 -20.21 -0.34
CA ASP A 22 -1.44 -21.40 -0.09
C ASP A 22 -1.14 -22.55 -1.10
N ASP A 23 0.15 -22.82 -1.31
CA ASP A 23 0.69 -23.81 -2.27
C ASP A 23 0.31 -23.55 -3.73
N LYS A 24 -0.30 -22.40 -4.04
CA LYS A 24 -0.64 -22.00 -5.39
C LYS A 24 0.41 -21.02 -5.95
N PRO A 25 1.07 -21.36 -7.07
CA PRO A 25 1.99 -20.44 -7.72
C PRO A 25 1.23 -19.39 -8.55
N PHE A 26 1.74 -18.16 -8.49
CA PHE A 26 1.33 -17.05 -9.34
C PHE A 26 2.55 -16.54 -10.13
N THR A 27 2.33 -16.22 -11.39
CA THR A 27 3.41 -15.74 -12.27
C THR A 27 3.63 -14.22 -12.13
N TYR A 28 4.72 -13.73 -12.73
CA TYR A 28 4.90 -12.28 -12.87
C TYR A 28 3.86 -11.64 -13.79
N GLU A 29 3.26 -12.40 -14.72
CA GLU A 29 2.14 -11.90 -15.53
C GLU A 29 0.88 -11.69 -14.67
N ASP A 30 0.58 -12.62 -13.76
CA ASP A 30 -0.52 -12.48 -12.80
C ASP A 30 -0.31 -11.24 -11.91
N LEU A 31 0.93 -11.02 -11.44
CA LEU A 31 1.28 -9.85 -10.65
C LEU A 31 1.12 -8.54 -11.44
N LEU A 32 1.53 -8.55 -12.72
CA LEU A 32 1.38 -7.39 -13.59
C LEU A 32 -0.11 -7.06 -13.82
N SER A 33 -0.94 -8.08 -14.04
CA SER A 33 -2.39 -7.90 -14.18
C SER A 33 -3.01 -7.29 -12.92
N CYS A 34 -2.66 -7.80 -11.72
CA CYS A 34 -3.10 -7.21 -10.46
C CYS A 34 -2.65 -5.74 -10.33
N TYR A 35 -1.40 -5.44 -10.68
CA TYR A 35 -0.90 -4.07 -10.67
C TYR A 35 -1.71 -3.15 -11.58
N GLU A 36 -1.98 -3.56 -12.82
CA GLU A 36 -2.72 -2.77 -13.81
C GLU A 36 -4.16 -2.49 -13.35
N ASP A 37 -4.86 -3.50 -12.83
CA ASP A 37 -6.22 -3.34 -12.29
C ASP A 37 -6.27 -2.31 -11.15
N TYR A 38 -5.31 -2.37 -10.23
CA TYR A 38 -5.26 -1.42 -9.12
C TYR A 38 -4.73 -0.04 -9.52
N ALA A 39 -3.86 0.06 -10.52
CA ALA A 39 -3.43 1.34 -11.06
C ALA A 39 -4.62 2.13 -11.62
N ASP A 40 -5.56 1.45 -12.30
CA ASP A 40 -6.79 2.06 -12.80
C ASP A 40 -7.69 2.57 -11.67
N ILE A 41 -7.88 1.77 -10.62
CA ILE A 41 -8.64 2.19 -9.43
C ILE A 41 -8.02 3.43 -8.78
N LEU A 42 -6.69 3.50 -8.72
CA LEU A 42 -5.95 4.60 -8.11
C LEU A 42 -5.92 5.89 -8.95
N LEU A 43 -6.43 5.90 -10.19
CA LEU A 43 -6.54 7.13 -10.99
C LEU A 43 -7.34 8.22 -10.28
N SER A 44 -8.32 7.83 -9.46
CA SER A 44 -9.13 8.75 -8.66
C SER A 44 -8.45 9.24 -7.38
N VAL A 45 -7.31 8.66 -6.99
CA VAL A 45 -6.57 9.00 -5.78
C VAL A 45 -5.48 10.02 -6.13
N PRO A 46 -5.42 11.18 -5.45
CA PRO A 46 -4.34 12.14 -5.67
C PRO A 46 -2.95 11.55 -5.36
N GLU A 47 -1.94 11.96 -6.11
CA GLU A 47 -0.55 11.57 -5.84
C GLU A 47 -0.14 11.97 -4.41
N GLY A 48 0.64 11.13 -3.75
CA GLY A 48 1.13 11.37 -2.39
C GLY A 48 0.08 11.21 -1.30
N SER A 49 -1.12 10.71 -1.62
CA SER A 49 -2.14 10.40 -0.61
C SER A 49 -1.69 9.29 0.33
N VAL A 50 -2.18 9.33 1.57
CA VAL A 50 -1.97 8.26 2.56
C VAL A 50 -3.08 7.23 2.41
N VAL A 51 -2.71 6.00 1.99
CA VAL A 51 -3.64 4.93 1.68
C VAL A 51 -3.41 3.73 2.57
N ALA A 52 -4.39 3.38 3.38
CA ALA A 52 -4.35 2.16 4.18
C ALA A 52 -4.96 0.97 3.40
N ILE A 53 -4.33 -0.18 3.55
CA ILE A 53 -4.81 -1.44 3.00
C ILE A 53 -4.99 -2.43 4.14
N ARG A 54 -6.18 -2.97 4.28
CA ARG A 54 -6.47 -4.09 5.17
C ARG A 54 -6.57 -5.37 4.38
N GLY A 55 -5.68 -6.31 4.63
CA GLY A 55 -5.68 -7.59 3.92
C GLY A 55 -4.54 -8.50 4.33
N GLU A 56 -4.54 -9.69 3.75
CA GLU A 56 -3.42 -10.63 3.84
C GLU A 56 -2.34 -10.27 2.82
N PHE A 57 -1.11 -10.70 3.10
CA PHE A 57 0.00 -10.51 2.18
C PHE A 57 -0.05 -11.55 1.06
N ASN A 58 -0.64 -11.20 -0.06
CA ASN A 58 -0.83 -12.04 -1.24
C ASN A 58 -0.56 -11.26 -2.53
N ILE A 59 -0.75 -11.89 -3.69
CA ILE A 59 -0.46 -11.28 -4.99
C ILE A 59 -1.26 -10.00 -5.24
N GLU A 60 -2.53 -9.95 -4.79
CA GLU A 60 -3.38 -8.77 -4.98
C GLU A 60 -2.89 -7.59 -4.13
N THR A 61 -2.55 -7.82 -2.84
CA THR A 61 -2.01 -6.77 -1.98
C THR A 61 -0.65 -6.27 -2.47
N ILE A 62 0.18 -7.14 -3.03
CA ILE A 62 1.46 -6.74 -3.63
C ILE A 62 1.25 -5.94 -4.91
N GLY A 63 0.35 -6.35 -5.79
CA GLY A 63 -0.03 -5.59 -7.00
C GLY A 63 -0.54 -4.20 -6.64
N PHE A 64 -1.40 -4.10 -5.62
CA PHE A 64 -1.89 -2.81 -5.13
C PHE A 64 -0.77 -1.96 -4.52
N MET A 65 0.11 -2.55 -3.72
CA MET A 65 1.27 -1.84 -3.18
C MET A 65 2.15 -1.26 -4.31
N MET A 66 2.40 -2.03 -5.37
CA MET A 66 3.15 -1.54 -6.54
C MET A 66 2.45 -0.37 -7.22
N ALA A 67 1.13 -0.43 -7.38
CA ALA A 67 0.35 0.66 -7.94
C ALA A 67 0.39 1.93 -7.06
N LEU A 68 0.36 1.77 -5.72
CA LEU A 68 0.55 2.88 -4.79
C LEU A 68 1.94 3.50 -4.88
N MET A 69 2.99 2.68 -5.04
CA MET A 69 4.36 3.16 -5.23
C MET A 69 4.49 3.96 -6.52
N ASP A 70 3.88 3.50 -7.61
CA ASP A 70 3.87 4.20 -8.89
C ASP A 70 3.16 5.56 -8.79
N ARG A 71 2.07 5.60 -8.03
CA ARG A 71 1.31 6.82 -7.71
C ARG A 71 1.97 7.69 -6.64
N ARG A 72 3.18 7.31 -6.15
CA ARG A 72 3.90 8.02 -5.07
C ARG A 72 3.09 8.17 -3.78
N CYS A 73 2.14 7.29 -3.56
CA CYS A 73 1.32 7.28 -2.35
C CYS A 73 2.12 6.76 -1.15
N ILE A 74 1.62 7.07 0.03
CA ILE A 74 2.14 6.57 1.30
C ILE A 74 1.26 5.40 1.72
N TYR A 75 1.85 4.22 1.75
CA TYR A 75 1.17 2.96 2.02
C TYR A 75 1.13 2.65 3.52
N VAL A 76 -0.02 2.26 4.04
CA VAL A 76 -0.22 1.87 5.44
C VAL A 76 -0.80 0.45 5.48
N PRO A 77 0.02 -0.60 5.65
CA PRO A 77 -0.48 -1.96 5.79
C PRO A 77 -1.17 -2.16 7.14
N ILE A 78 -2.38 -2.68 7.12
CA ILE A 78 -3.15 -3.05 8.31
C ILE A 78 -3.51 -4.54 8.23
N SER A 79 -3.00 -5.32 9.18
CA SER A 79 -3.32 -6.75 9.27
C SER A 79 -4.81 -6.95 9.60
N LYS A 80 -5.40 -8.04 9.09
CA LYS A 80 -6.76 -8.46 9.45
C LYS A 80 -6.94 -8.70 10.95
N ALA A 81 -5.86 -9.03 11.67
CA ALA A 81 -5.87 -9.24 13.12
C ALA A 81 -6.03 -7.92 13.92
N VAL A 82 -5.85 -6.76 13.30
CA VAL A 82 -6.05 -5.47 13.98
C VAL A 82 -7.53 -5.24 14.27
N VAL A 83 -7.85 -5.03 15.54
CA VAL A 83 -9.22 -4.78 16.00
C VAL A 83 -9.54 -3.27 15.97
N ASP A 84 -8.65 -2.44 16.48
CA ASP A 84 -8.83 -0.98 16.54
C ASP A 84 -8.29 -0.29 15.27
N ILE A 85 -9.00 -0.49 14.17
CA ILE A 85 -8.65 0.08 12.86
C ILE A 85 -8.64 1.61 12.91
N ASP A 86 -9.58 2.20 13.65
CA ASP A 86 -9.69 3.66 13.78
C ASP A 86 -8.43 4.28 14.38
N TYR A 87 -7.83 3.65 15.38
CA TYR A 87 -6.57 4.09 15.94
C TYR A 87 -5.44 4.12 14.90
N TYR A 88 -5.33 3.07 14.09
CA TYR A 88 -4.31 3.00 13.01
C TYR A 88 -4.54 4.07 11.95
N GLN A 89 -5.79 4.23 11.52
CA GLN A 89 -6.14 5.23 10.52
C GLN A 89 -5.89 6.67 11.01
N GLN A 90 -6.22 6.96 12.26
CA GLN A 90 -5.99 8.29 12.86
C GLN A 90 -4.51 8.56 13.05
N THR A 91 -3.77 7.61 13.63
CA THR A 91 -2.34 7.75 13.92
C THR A 91 -1.52 7.93 12.64
N ALA A 92 -1.83 7.18 11.58
CA ALA A 92 -1.17 7.30 10.29
C ALA A 92 -1.77 8.39 9.38
N GLN A 93 -2.78 9.13 9.83
CA GLN A 93 -3.44 10.19 9.05
C GLN A 93 -3.94 9.68 7.67
N VAL A 94 -4.60 8.52 7.67
CA VAL A 94 -5.08 7.85 6.46
C VAL A 94 -6.16 8.69 5.75
N GLU A 95 -5.98 8.92 4.47
CA GLU A 95 -6.93 9.66 3.60
C GLU A 95 -7.85 8.72 2.81
N PHE A 96 -7.33 7.54 2.43
CA PHE A 96 -8.08 6.52 1.71
C PHE A 96 -7.87 5.15 2.37
N TYR A 97 -8.90 4.33 2.38
CA TYR A 97 -8.88 3.00 2.96
C TYR A 97 -9.39 1.97 1.96
N MET A 98 -8.63 0.90 1.78
CA MET A 98 -8.99 -0.25 0.97
C MET A 98 -9.13 -1.49 1.86
N ASP A 99 -10.31 -2.08 1.89
CA ASP A 99 -10.51 -3.43 2.38
C ASP A 99 -10.38 -4.41 1.21
N MET A 100 -9.32 -5.21 1.22
CA MET A 100 -9.04 -6.16 0.12
C MET A 100 -10.06 -7.28 0.02
N GLU A 101 -10.80 -7.57 1.09
CA GLU A 101 -11.86 -8.59 1.09
C GLU A 101 -13.08 -8.12 0.29
N ASN A 102 -13.47 -6.86 0.48
CA ASN A 102 -14.60 -6.25 -0.22
C ASN A 102 -14.20 -5.53 -1.53
N LYS A 103 -12.91 -5.38 -1.77
CA LYS A 103 -12.34 -4.65 -2.93
C LYS A 103 -12.93 -3.24 -3.10
N GLN A 104 -13.18 -2.57 -1.97
CA GLN A 104 -13.79 -1.25 -1.94
C GLN A 104 -12.80 -0.21 -1.42
N LEU A 105 -12.50 0.79 -2.25
CA LEU A 105 -11.72 1.96 -1.88
C LEU A 105 -12.65 3.05 -1.34
N ILE A 106 -12.42 3.48 -0.11
CA ILE A 106 -13.23 4.48 0.59
C ILE A 106 -12.36 5.70 0.88
N ARG A 107 -12.85 6.90 0.55
CA ARG A 107 -12.25 8.15 1.00
C ARG A 107 -12.73 8.44 2.42
N LEU A 108 -11.78 8.64 3.33
CA LEU A 108 -12.10 9.03 4.71
C LEU A 108 -12.25 10.55 4.78
N SER A 109 -13.38 11.02 5.30
CA SER A 109 -13.62 12.45 5.53
C SER A 109 -13.00 12.87 6.87
N ARG A 110 -11.68 13.06 6.89
CA ARG A 110 -10.96 13.59 8.06
C ARG A 110 -10.21 14.84 7.64
N GLU A 111 -10.35 15.90 8.42
CA GLU A 111 -9.39 16.98 8.41
C GLU A 111 -8.14 16.49 9.13
N THR A 112 -7.13 16.11 8.37
CA THR A 112 -5.85 15.65 8.92
C THR A 112 -4.84 16.76 8.80
N GLU A 113 -4.19 17.08 9.92
CA GLU A 113 -2.95 17.85 9.89
C GLU A 113 -1.92 17.07 9.09
N LYS A 114 -1.28 17.75 8.14
CA LYS A 114 -0.27 17.09 7.29
C LYS A 114 1.00 16.86 8.09
N HIS A 115 1.32 15.60 8.36
CA HIS A 115 2.53 15.26 9.10
C HIS A 115 3.79 15.70 8.34
N PRO A 116 4.80 16.34 8.99
CA PRO A 116 5.99 16.85 8.32
C PRO A 116 6.77 15.80 7.51
N LEU A 117 6.81 14.55 7.94
CA LEU A 117 7.46 13.46 7.21
C LEU A 117 6.74 13.16 5.88
N TYR A 118 5.41 13.23 5.84
CA TYR A 118 4.63 13.06 4.62
C TYR A 118 4.89 14.22 3.64
N GLU A 119 4.93 15.44 4.15
CA GLU A 119 5.27 16.61 3.33
C GLU A 119 6.68 16.51 2.73
N LYS A 120 7.63 15.97 3.50
CA LYS A 120 8.98 15.69 3.00
C LYS A 120 8.97 14.66 1.86
N LEU A 121 8.27 13.54 2.01
CA LEU A 121 8.14 12.52 0.96
C LEU A 121 7.49 13.10 -0.30
N ARG A 122 6.40 13.85 -0.14
CA ARG A 122 5.72 14.54 -1.25
C ARG A 122 6.65 15.52 -1.96
N GLY A 123 7.42 16.29 -1.20
CA GLY A 123 8.36 17.27 -1.74
C GLY A 123 9.49 16.68 -2.59
N ILE A 124 9.96 15.48 -2.25
CA ILE A 124 10.97 14.75 -3.03
C ILE A 124 10.37 13.80 -4.07
N GLY A 125 9.04 13.67 -4.11
CA GLY A 125 8.33 12.82 -5.05
C GLY A 125 8.54 11.33 -4.82
N HIS A 126 8.75 10.91 -3.57
CA HIS A 126 8.94 9.51 -3.19
C HIS A 126 7.64 8.90 -2.63
N PRO A 127 7.38 7.62 -2.92
CA PRO A 127 6.40 6.86 -2.16
C PRO A 127 6.90 6.66 -0.74
N GLY A 128 6.03 6.23 0.16
CA GLY A 128 6.41 5.89 1.53
C GLY A 128 5.63 4.70 2.04
N ILE A 129 6.11 4.13 3.14
CA ILE A 129 5.41 3.09 3.88
C ILE A 129 5.40 3.40 5.37
N VAL A 130 4.27 3.12 6.03
CA VAL A 130 4.10 3.31 7.47
C VAL A 130 3.93 1.96 8.14
N PHE A 131 4.87 1.60 8.99
CA PHE A 131 4.77 0.41 9.83
C PHE A 131 4.40 0.75 11.27
N PHE A 132 3.58 -0.09 11.88
CA PHE A 132 3.26 0.01 13.29
C PHE A 132 4.08 -1.00 14.10
N SER A 133 4.74 -0.52 15.15
CA SER A 133 5.44 -1.38 16.10
C SER A 133 4.46 -2.01 17.08
N SER A 134 4.60 -3.31 17.33
CA SER A 134 3.92 -4.01 18.43
C SER A 134 4.61 -3.68 19.75
N GLY A 135 4.28 -2.54 20.36
CA GLY A 135 4.79 -2.20 21.68
C GLY A 135 4.15 -3.08 22.76
N THR A 136 4.97 -3.61 23.69
CA THR A 136 4.53 -4.58 24.71
C THR A 136 3.69 -3.97 25.84
N THR A 137 3.61 -2.64 25.98
CA THR A 137 2.95 -1.96 27.10
C THR A 137 2.18 -0.70 26.74
N LYS A 138 2.21 -0.25 25.49
CA LYS A 138 1.53 0.98 25.02
C LYS A 138 0.93 0.74 23.62
N LYS A 139 0.02 1.64 23.22
CA LYS A 139 -0.52 1.62 21.85
C LYS A 139 0.61 1.58 20.81
N PRO A 140 0.43 0.85 19.68
CA PRO A 140 1.42 0.77 18.62
C PRO A 140 1.84 2.15 18.12
N LYS A 141 3.13 2.30 17.83
CA LYS A 141 3.68 3.54 17.25
C LYS A 141 3.87 3.38 15.75
N ALA A 142 3.54 4.42 15.00
CA ALA A 142 3.77 4.47 13.57
C ALA A 142 5.19 4.95 13.26
N ALA A 143 5.87 4.29 12.30
CA ALA A 143 7.16 4.71 11.77
C ALA A 143 7.05 4.84 10.25
N VAL A 144 7.49 5.98 9.72
CA VAL A 144 7.48 6.27 8.28
C VAL A 144 8.81 5.89 7.67
N HIS A 145 8.79 5.18 6.57
CA HIS A 145 9.95 4.80 5.75
C HIS A 145 9.76 5.31 4.32
N ASP A 146 10.92 5.66 3.71
CA ASP A 146 11.06 6.03 2.30
C ASP A 146 11.48 4.81 1.46
#